data_3c47a5d4501ed2c37b6767cf4c47d4d3
#
_entry.id   3c47a5d4501ed2c37b6767cf4c47d4d3
#
_cell.length_a   1.000
_cell.length_b   1.000
_cell.length_c   1.000
_cell.angle_alpha   90.00
_cell.angle_beta   90.00
_cell.angle_gamma   90.00
#
_symmetry.space_group_name_H-M   'P 1'
#
loop_
_entity.id
_entity.type
_entity.pdbx_description
1 polymer ?
#
loop_
_entity_poly.entity_id
_entity_poly.type
_entity_poly.pdbx_seq_one_letter_code
_entity_poly.pdbx_strand_id
1 'polypeptide(L)'
;MSNPTNDEQSSDHTKYAPKNFRERSTFAAEQPYITSAPMVPSSSFRDRDNNQQLKPESALWPERVPDPPLRLQESEPALISRILFLVAFAAVVALLVIFAKPMFQGARALFDNASETVEAKSSPRDRENNNAPSDSRRAAIANSTQAAAPVNNPPAANATVGRAATTMTDQPPVTAAAKIATAGAIVPPAGSQAQQALLSPPSVAPATNGAKVRGVTDTEILFGISAPFSGATKELGQNMRLGIETAFHAVNASGGVYGRRLRLVAVDDGYEPSRTAATMKQLYEKDQVFGILGNVGTPTAVVALPYALDHKMLFFGAFTGAGLLRSDPPDRYVFNYRASYAEETAAVVNYLVKVRHIKPIQIAVFAQQDAYGDAGFSGVAKAIRMLGGNDATILRLNYQRNTIDVDEAVEQLRKNRTPIKAIIMVPAYRAAAKFIEKTRDAFPDMIYTSVSFVGSTALANELMLLGKRFANGVIVTQVVPAVDGHSSLVLDYKNALGKYFPGEAPDYVSLEGYVAANVLISALKRNGPELDTEKLVQTLENLQNIDVGLGTPVNFGRSEHQAIHKVWGTQLDDRGHYEPIELQ
;
A
#
# COMPACT_ATOMS: atom_id res chain seq x y z
N MET A 1 53.37 22.41 -56.21
CA MET A 1 52.68 23.16 -57.27
C MET A 1 51.30 23.54 -56.69
N SER A 2 51.23 24.72 -56.25
CA SER A 2 50.27 25.82 -56.47
C SER A 2 48.97 25.69 -55.65
N ASN A 3 49.03 26.36 -54.51
CA ASN A 3 47.97 27.25 -54.01
C ASN A 3 47.82 28.44 -55.00
N PRO A 4 46.81 29.29 -55.00
CA PRO A 4 46.27 30.08 -53.89
C PRO A 4 44.74 30.32 -54.01
N THR A 5 44.01 30.97 -53.18
CA THR A 5 43.95 32.12 -52.24
C THR A 5 42.49 32.39 -51.92
N ASN A 6 42.17 32.70 -50.68
CA ASN A 6 41.72 33.95 -50.07
C ASN A 6 40.45 34.56 -50.70
N ASP A 7 39.46 35.06 -49.94
CA ASP A 7 39.39 36.08 -48.92
C ASP A 7 38.03 36.03 -48.23
N GLU A 8 37.95 36.12 -46.93
CA GLU A 8 37.85 37.30 -46.03
C GLU A 8 36.45 37.93 -45.85
N GLN A 9 36.14 37.96 -44.55
CA GLN A 9 35.54 39.08 -43.78
C GLN A 9 33.99 39.24 -43.82
N SER A 10 33.28 39.57 -42.78
CA SER A 10 33.56 40.09 -41.43
C SER A 10 32.25 40.20 -40.68
N SER A 11 32.31 39.94 -39.40
CA SER A 11 31.64 40.64 -38.26
C SER A 11 30.34 41.43 -38.47
N ASP A 12 29.32 41.24 -37.61
CA ASP A 12 29.18 42.20 -36.49
C ASP A 12 28.05 41.81 -35.49
N HIS A 13 28.33 42.18 -34.24
CA HIS A 13 27.43 42.13 -33.10
C HIS A 13 26.31 43.15 -33.19
N THR A 14 25.12 42.86 -32.63
CA THR A 14 24.55 43.73 -31.61
C THR A 14 23.27 43.17 -30.95
N LYS A 15 23.29 43.17 -29.64
CA LYS A 15 22.22 43.19 -28.63
C LYS A 15 21.02 44.08 -29.02
N TYR A 16 19.82 43.63 -28.61
CA TYR A 16 18.82 44.55 -27.97
C TYR A 16 17.67 43.73 -27.34
N ALA A 17 17.43 43.91 -26.06
CA ALA A 17 16.15 43.82 -25.36
C ALA A 17 15.75 45.25 -24.95
N PRO A 18 14.62 45.47 -24.25
CA PRO A 18 13.20 45.23 -24.58
C PRO A 18 12.46 46.61 -24.69
N LYS A 19 11.24 46.66 -25.21
CA LYS A 19 10.35 47.80 -25.00
C LYS A 19 8.89 47.38 -24.81
N ASN A 20 8.36 47.74 -23.66
CA ASN A 20 6.94 47.91 -23.35
C ASN A 20 6.26 48.84 -24.33
N PHE A 21 5.03 48.53 -24.76
CA PHE A 21 4.06 49.55 -25.12
C PHE A 21 2.65 49.11 -24.69
N ARG A 22 2.05 49.89 -23.82
CA ARG A 22 0.62 50.00 -23.54
C ARG A 22 0.00 50.86 -24.60
N GLU A 23 -1.09 50.42 -25.21
CA GLU A 23 -2.14 51.34 -25.59
C GLU A 23 -3.50 50.63 -25.66
N ARG A 24 -4.49 51.35 -25.12
CA ARG A 24 -5.92 51.07 -25.10
C ARG A 24 -6.53 51.38 -26.46
N SER A 25 -7.46 50.55 -26.92
CA SER A 25 -8.64 51.11 -27.61
C SER A 25 -9.82 50.16 -27.47
N THR A 26 -10.90 50.73 -27.02
CA THR A 26 -12.28 50.30 -26.94
C THR A 26 -12.84 49.94 -28.30
N PHE A 27 -13.55 48.82 -28.44
CA PHE A 27 -14.72 48.72 -29.31
C PHE A 27 -15.74 47.69 -28.77
N ALA A 28 -16.99 48.00 -29.06
CA ALA A 28 -18.24 47.61 -28.46
C ALA A 28 -18.69 46.14 -28.76
N ALA A 29 -19.59 45.73 -27.89
CA ALA A 29 -20.37 44.50 -27.88
C ALA A 29 -21.18 44.22 -29.17
N GLU A 30 -21.26 42.94 -29.53
CA GLU A 30 -22.44 42.37 -30.17
C GLU A 30 -22.66 40.93 -29.62
N GLN A 31 -23.80 40.78 -28.97
CA GLN A 31 -24.36 39.47 -28.62
C GLN A 31 -25.29 39.00 -29.73
N PRO A 32 -25.37 37.69 -30.02
CA PRO A 32 -26.48 37.14 -30.75
C PRO A 32 -27.56 36.55 -29.82
N TYR A 33 -28.73 36.87 -30.15
CA TYR A 33 -30.06 36.58 -29.63
C TYR A 33 -30.32 35.10 -29.34
N ILE A 34 -30.90 34.86 -28.15
CA ILE A 34 -31.60 33.62 -27.80
C ILE A 34 -33.06 33.79 -28.19
N THR A 35 -33.59 32.96 -29.08
CA THR A 35 -34.99 32.88 -29.42
C THR A 35 -35.73 32.05 -28.37
N SER A 36 -36.68 32.72 -27.71
CA SER A 36 -37.67 32.16 -26.79
C SER A 36 -38.82 31.45 -27.55
N ALA A 37 -39.21 30.24 -27.12
CA ALA A 37 -40.44 29.59 -27.53
C ALA A 37 -41.64 30.12 -26.71
N PRO A 38 -42.89 30.07 -27.27
CA PRO A 38 -44.00 30.81 -26.73
C PRO A 38 -44.74 30.09 -25.60
N MET A 39 -45.15 30.88 -24.60
CA MET A 39 -46.12 30.52 -23.55
C MET A 39 -47.54 30.44 -24.12
N VAL A 40 -48.30 29.42 -23.67
CA VAL A 40 -49.73 29.31 -23.86
C VAL A 40 -50.43 29.83 -22.59
N PRO A 41 -51.48 30.68 -22.72
CA PRO A 41 -52.11 31.32 -21.56
C PRO A 41 -53.15 30.44 -20.86
N SER A 42 -53.17 30.54 -19.53
CA SER A 42 -54.20 30.01 -18.65
C SER A 42 -55.49 30.81 -18.75
N SER A 43 -56.62 30.18 -19.01
CA SER A 43 -57.96 30.77 -18.86
C SER A 43 -58.58 30.32 -17.53
N SER A 44 -58.93 31.38 -16.78
CA SER A 44 -59.77 31.34 -15.58
C SER A 44 -61.20 30.95 -15.90
N PHE A 45 -61.84 30.08 -15.10
CA PHE A 45 -63.28 30.11 -14.89
C PHE A 45 -63.66 29.93 -13.43
N ARG A 46 -64.65 30.72 -13.05
CA ARG A 46 -65.15 31.02 -11.71
C ARG A 46 -66.00 29.90 -11.14
N ASP A 47 -66.02 29.93 -9.81
CA ASP A 47 -67.01 29.51 -8.84
C ASP A 47 -68.38 29.02 -9.29
N ARG A 48 -68.77 27.90 -8.71
CA ARG A 48 -70.12 27.72 -8.15
C ARG A 48 -70.09 26.68 -7.05
N ASP A 49 -70.49 27.12 -5.86
CA ASP A 49 -70.90 26.35 -4.71
C ASP A 49 -71.91 25.24 -5.08
N ASN A 50 -71.69 24.04 -4.61
CA ASN A 50 -72.80 23.25 -4.07
C ASN A 50 -72.35 22.21 -3.06
N ASN A 51 -72.76 22.40 -1.87
CA ASN A 51 -72.63 21.61 -0.68
C ASN A 51 -73.56 20.38 -0.77
N GLN A 52 -73.01 19.18 -0.94
CA GLN A 52 -73.66 17.95 -0.54
C GLN A 52 -72.65 16.92 -0.06
N GLN A 53 -72.79 16.63 1.25
CA GLN A 53 -72.17 15.51 1.93
C GLN A 53 -72.61 14.19 1.31
N LEU A 54 -71.70 13.43 0.76
CA LEU A 54 -71.84 12.00 0.52
C LEU A 54 -70.68 11.29 1.17
N LYS A 55 -71.02 10.42 2.13
CA LYS A 55 -70.09 9.46 2.75
C LYS A 55 -69.47 8.59 1.70
N PRO A 56 -68.15 8.24 1.79
CA PRO A 56 -67.61 7.19 0.94
C PRO A 56 -68.09 5.84 1.49
N GLU A 57 -68.83 5.11 0.67
CA GLU A 57 -69.05 3.67 0.80
C GLU A 57 -67.68 2.96 0.68
N SER A 58 -67.41 2.16 1.68
CA SER A 58 -66.25 1.24 1.74
C SER A 58 -66.44 0.14 0.68
N ALA A 59 -65.68 0.21 -0.39
CA ALA A 59 -65.48 -0.91 -1.30
C ALA A 59 -64.65 -1.97 -0.58
N LEU A 60 -65.29 -3.02 -0.16
CA LEU A 60 -64.74 -4.26 0.34
C LEU A 60 -63.91 -4.92 -0.79
N TRP A 61 -62.59 -4.90 -0.67
CA TRP A 61 -61.73 -5.84 -1.37
C TRP A 61 -61.82 -7.16 -0.61
N PRO A 62 -61.98 -8.34 -1.28
CA PRO A 62 -61.96 -9.62 -0.59
C PRO A 62 -60.52 -9.84 -0.02
N GLU A 63 -60.46 -10.10 1.27
CA GLU A 63 -59.26 -10.59 1.96
C GLU A 63 -58.73 -11.82 1.21
N ARG A 64 -57.49 -11.73 0.75
CA ARG A 64 -56.73 -12.91 0.30
C ARG A 64 -56.46 -13.76 1.52
N VAL A 65 -57.08 -14.91 1.56
CA VAL A 65 -56.70 -16.00 2.45
C VAL A 65 -55.24 -16.32 2.16
N PRO A 66 -54.34 -16.32 3.16
CA PRO A 66 -52.95 -16.72 2.94
C PRO A 66 -52.95 -18.23 2.61
N ASP A 67 -52.30 -18.56 1.52
CA ASP A 67 -52.01 -19.94 1.14
C ASP A 67 -51.27 -20.66 2.28
N PRO A 68 -51.63 -21.93 2.57
CA PRO A 68 -50.93 -22.69 3.59
C PRO A 68 -49.46 -22.88 3.18
N PRO A 69 -48.48 -22.86 4.12
CA PRO A 69 -47.09 -23.01 3.81
C PRO A 69 -46.87 -24.36 3.10
N LEU A 70 -46.28 -24.30 1.91
CA LEU A 70 -45.77 -25.46 1.20
C LEU A 70 -44.82 -26.21 2.15
N ARG A 71 -45.27 -27.35 2.66
CA ARG A 71 -44.37 -28.31 3.30
C ARG A 71 -43.41 -28.80 2.22
N LEU A 72 -42.20 -28.30 2.24
CA LEU A 72 -41.09 -28.96 1.59
C LEU A 72 -40.96 -30.33 2.24
N GLN A 73 -41.27 -31.34 1.47
CA GLN A 73 -41.02 -32.73 1.83
C GLN A 73 -39.49 -32.89 1.82
N GLU A 74 -38.87 -32.80 3.01
CA GLU A 74 -37.45 -33.16 3.19
C GLU A 74 -37.32 -34.65 2.79
N SER A 75 -36.78 -34.85 1.58
CA SER A 75 -36.26 -36.14 1.22
C SER A 75 -35.03 -36.39 2.08
N GLU A 76 -35.12 -37.22 3.06
CA GLU A 76 -33.99 -37.70 3.85
C GLU A 76 -32.89 -38.17 2.87
N PRO A 77 -31.65 -37.63 2.93
CA PRO A 77 -30.55 -38.17 2.16
C PRO A 77 -30.32 -39.59 2.63
N ALA A 78 -30.49 -40.54 1.72
CA ALA A 78 -30.45 -41.96 1.99
C ALA A 78 -29.23 -42.30 2.87
N LEU A 79 -29.45 -43.11 3.87
CA LEU A 79 -28.46 -43.63 4.83
C LEU A 79 -27.19 -44.14 4.13
N ILE A 80 -27.33 -44.64 2.90
CA ILE A 80 -26.28 -45.08 1.98
C ILE A 80 -25.26 -43.97 1.65
N SER A 81 -25.71 -42.71 1.45
CA SER A 81 -24.80 -41.61 1.15
C SER A 81 -23.91 -41.25 2.34
N ARG A 82 -24.44 -41.31 3.57
CA ARG A 82 -23.66 -41.07 4.80
C ARG A 82 -22.65 -42.21 5.07
N ILE A 83 -23.02 -43.45 4.79
CA ILE A 83 -22.11 -44.59 4.92
C ILE A 83 -20.99 -44.49 3.88
N LEU A 84 -21.28 -44.14 2.62
CA LEU A 84 -20.28 -43.95 1.58
C LEU A 84 -19.29 -42.83 1.91
N PHE A 85 -19.78 -41.73 2.52
CA PHE A 85 -18.93 -40.62 2.94
C PHE A 85 -17.99 -41.03 4.09
N LEU A 86 -18.48 -41.79 5.06
CA LEU A 86 -17.65 -42.30 6.17
C LEU A 86 -16.61 -43.32 5.70
N VAL A 87 -16.94 -44.14 4.75
CA VAL A 87 -15.98 -45.12 4.17
C VAL A 87 -14.91 -44.42 3.36
N ALA A 88 -15.28 -43.39 2.55
CA ALA A 88 -14.33 -42.58 1.81
C ALA A 88 -13.40 -41.79 2.74
N PHE A 89 -13.93 -41.22 3.81
CA PHE A 89 -13.15 -40.51 4.81
C PHE A 89 -12.17 -41.41 5.55
N ALA A 90 -12.61 -42.62 5.95
CA ALA A 90 -11.74 -43.60 6.57
C ALA A 90 -10.62 -44.09 5.64
N ALA A 91 -10.90 -44.24 4.33
CA ALA A 91 -9.88 -44.57 3.33
C ALA A 91 -8.82 -43.47 3.16
N VAL A 92 -9.23 -42.20 3.16
CA VAL A 92 -8.31 -41.04 3.09
C VAL A 92 -7.43 -40.99 4.35
N VAL A 93 -7.98 -41.19 5.53
CA VAL A 93 -7.21 -41.20 6.78
C VAL A 93 -6.22 -42.36 6.79
N ALA A 94 -6.61 -43.57 6.33
CA ALA A 94 -5.71 -44.73 6.22
C ALA A 94 -4.56 -44.46 5.23
N LEU A 95 -4.83 -43.81 4.09
CA LEU A 95 -3.81 -43.37 3.13
C LEU A 95 -2.84 -42.37 3.75
N LEU A 96 -3.33 -41.38 4.48
CA LEU A 96 -2.49 -40.40 5.17
C LEU A 96 -1.58 -41.06 6.22
N VAL A 97 -2.07 -42.02 6.97
CA VAL A 97 -1.25 -42.77 7.95
C VAL A 97 -0.19 -43.66 7.28
N ILE A 98 -0.51 -44.27 6.13
CA ILE A 98 0.43 -45.10 5.35
C ILE A 98 1.56 -44.25 4.76
N PHE A 99 1.24 -43.06 4.24
CA PHE A 99 2.23 -42.13 3.65
C PHE A 99 2.99 -41.29 4.68
N ALA A 100 2.46 -41.05 5.88
CA ALA A 100 3.15 -40.32 6.93
C ALA A 100 4.29 -41.15 7.58
N LYS A 101 4.18 -42.46 7.65
CA LYS A 101 5.23 -43.32 8.25
C LYS A 101 6.62 -43.20 7.60
N PRO A 102 6.78 -43.27 6.27
CA PRO A 102 8.12 -43.11 5.64
C PRO A 102 8.68 -41.66 5.77
N MET A 103 7.83 -40.65 5.81
CA MET A 103 8.28 -39.27 6.00
C MET A 103 8.86 -39.00 7.40
N PHE A 104 8.27 -39.59 8.45
CA PHE A 104 8.78 -39.50 9.82
C PHE A 104 10.07 -40.31 10.04
N GLN A 105 10.26 -41.43 9.33
CA GLN A 105 11.49 -42.21 9.40
C GLN A 105 12.65 -41.49 8.68
N GLY A 106 12.39 -40.81 7.56
CA GLY A 106 13.39 -40.02 6.86
C GLY A 106 13.86 -38.77 7.65
N ALA A 107 12.95 -38.13 8.38
CA ALA A 107 13.29 -36.99 9.25
C ALA A 107 14.16 -37.41 10.46
N ARG A 108 13.93 -38.62 11.02
CA ARG A 108 14.72 -39.16 12.13
C ARG A 108 16.15 -39.50 11.70
N ALA A 109 16.34 -40.09 10.52
CA ALA A 109 17.66 -40.39 9.95
C ALA A 109 18.49 -39.11 9.65
N LEU A 110 17.84 -37.99 9.33
CA LEU A 110 18.51 -36.68 9.15
C LEU A 110 18.92 -36.05 10.49
N PHE A 111 18.17 -36.30 11.58
CA PHE A 111 18.51 -35.79 12.91
C PHE A 111 19.63 -36.61 13.57
N ASP A 112 19.66 -37.93 13.39
CA ASP A 112 20.70 -38.79 13.94
C ASP A 112 22.06 -38.55 13.26
N ASN A 113 22.09 -38.26 11.96
CA ASN A 113 23.34 -37.89 11.24
C ASN A 113 23.87 -36.49 11.61
N ALA A 114 23.02 -35.59 12.12
CA ALA A 114 23.47 -34.26 12.58
C ALA A 114 24.08 -34.31 13.99
N SER A 115 23.73 -35.32 14.80
CA SER A 115 24.26 -35.51 16.16
C SER A 115 25.65 -36.16 16.18
N GLU A 116 25.99 -37.00 15.22
CA GLU A 116 27.33 -37.65 15.14
C GLU A 116 28.42 -36.67 14.66
N THR A 117 28.10 -35.57 14.01
CA THR A 117 29.09 -34.60 13.51
C THR A 117 29.52 -33.56 14.56
N VAL A 118 28.89 -33.52 15.72
CA VAL A 118 29.21 -32.54 16.79
C VAL A 118 30.12 -33.11 17.88
N GLU A 119 30.19 -34.48 18.04
CA GLU A 119 31.01 -35.11 19.08
C GLU A 119 32.46 -35.43 18.67
N ALA A 120 32.87 -35.19 17.42
CA ALA A 120 34.22 -35.52 16.91
C ALA A 120 35.24 -34.38 16.95
N LYS A 121 35.04 -33.34 17.77
CA LYS A 121 36.02 -32.22 17.94
C LYS A 121 36.24 -31.82 19.37
N SER A 122 36.78 -32.71 20.20
CA SER A 122 37.52 -32.31 21.40
C SER A 122 38.37 -33.47 21.93
N SER A 123 39.67 -33.44 21.67
CA SER A 123 40.76 -33.62 22.60
C SER A 123 42.08 -34.03 21.95
N PRO A 124 43.21 -33.89 22.66
CA PRO A 124 44.40 -33.29 22.05
C PRO A 124 45.66 -34.18 22.02
N ARG A 125 46.65 -33.73 21.24
CA ARG A 125 48.13 -33.99 21.38
C ARG A 125 48.65 -35.43 21.49
N ASP A 126 49.49 -35.81 20.57
CA ASP A 126 50.97 -35.83 20.68
C ASP A 126 51.62 -36.57 19.51
N ARG A 127 52.63 -35.92 18.98
CA ARG A 127 53.95 -36.40 18.55
C ARG A 127 54.15 -37.52 17.54
N GLU A 128 54.88 -37.06 16.54
CA GLU A 128 56.15 -37.59 15.99
C GLU A 128 56.16 -38.63 14.85
N ASN A 129 56.67 -38.13 13.78
CA ASN A 129 57.86 -38.59 13.04
C ASN A 129 57.71 -39.55 11.85
N ASN A 130 58.26 -39.05 10.77
CA ASN A 130 59.13 -39.67 9.77
C ASN A 130 58.59 -40.42 8.53
N ASN A 131 59.10 -39.88 7.46
CA ASN A 131 59.58 -40.50 6.23
C ASN A 131 58.67 -40.65 5.01
N ALA A 132 59.04 -39.81 4.02
CA ALA A 132 58.88 -40.05 2.57
C ALA A 132 59.74 -41.29 2.15
N PRO A 133 59.76 -41.78 0.91
CA PRO A 133 59.27 -41.18 -0.35
C PRO A 133 58.68 -42.18 -1.39
N SER A 134 58.54 -41.63 -2.57
CA SER A 134 58.62 -42.24 -3.93
C SER A 134 57.33 -42.60 -4.67
N ASP A 135 57.16 -41.86 -5.74
CA ASP A 135 57.23 -42.24 -7.17
C ASP A 135 55.98 -42.94 -7.73
N SER A 136 55.43 -42.53 -8.75
CA SER A 136 55.78 -42.22 -10.11
C SER A 136 54.52 -42.13 -11.01
N ARG A 137 54.60 -41.15 -11.86
CA ARG A 137 54.38 -41.17 -13.31
C ARG A 137 53.01 -41.24 -13.95
N ARG A 138 52.81 -40.17 -14.66
CA ARG A 138 52.57 -40.01 -16.13
C ARG A 138 51.11 -40.16 -16.57
N ALA A 139 50.62 -39.41 -17.44
CA ALA A 139 50.94 -38.39 -18.46
C ALA A 139 49.56 -37.93 -18.99
N ALA A 140 49.29 -36.88 -19.56
CA ALA A 140 49.87 -35.86 -20.42
C ALA A 140 48.71 -35.19 -21.19
N ILE A 141 48.89 -33.94 -21.42
CA ILE A 141 48.78 -33.14 -22.68
C ILE A 141 47.36 -32.64 -22.97
N ALA A 142 47.11 -31.40 -23.34
CA ALA A 142 47.87 -30.15 -23.61
C ALA A 142 46.90 -28.99 -23.75
N ASN A 143 47.40 -27.82 -23.43
CA ASN A 143 47.40 -26.54 -24.17
C ASN A 143 46.02 -25.91 -24.49
N SER A 144 45.87 -24.61 -24.32
CA SER A 144 46.75 -23.43 -24.49
C SER A 144 46.11 -22.19 -23.89
N THR A 145 46.87 -21.43 -23.14
CA THR A 145 47.41 -20.07 -23.38
C THR A 145 46.36 -18.96 -23.44
N GLN A 146 46.44 -18.05 -22.58
CA GLN A 146 47.15 -16.80 -22.26
C GLN A 146 46.09 -15.70 -22.14
N ALA A 147 46.16 -14.66 -21.33
CA ALA A 147 47.21 -14.02 -20.55
C ALA A 147 46.60 -13.12 -19.46
N ALA A 148 47.31 -13.00 -18.44
CA ALA A 148 47.53 -12.12 -17.33
C ALA A 148 47.05 -10.64 -17.39
N ALA A 149 46.69 -10.18 -16.18
CA ALA A 149 46.56 -8.80 -15.73
C ALA A 149 47.89 -8.02 -15.78
N PRO A 150 47.88 -6.69 -15.56
CA PRO A 150 48.12 -6.24 -14.19
C PRO A 150 47.32 -5.00 -13.72
N VAL A 151 47.22 -4.93 -12.42
CA VAL A 151 46.89 -3.85 -11.51
C VAL A 151 47.84 -2.66 -11.69
N ASN A 152 47.33 -1.43 -11.63
CA ASN A 152 48.09 -0.26 -11.23
C ASN A 152 47.22 0.76 -10.49
N ASN A 153 47.55 0.94 -9.22
CA ASN A 153 47.26 2.13 -8.42
C ASN A 153 48.32 3.22 -8.74
N PRO A 154 47.98 4.48 -8.78
CA PRO A 154 48.93 5.56 -8.68
C PRO A 154 48.97 6.22 -7.30
N PRO A 155 50.08 6.81 -6.93
CA PRO A 155 50.39 7.25 -5.57
C PRO A 155 50.05 8.70 -5.30
N ALA A 156 50.00 9.02 -4.01
CA ALA A 156 49.88 10.35 -3.43
C ALA A 156 51.08 11.24 -3.79
N ALA A 157 50.83 12.52 -4.07
CA ALA A 157 51.81 13.57 -4.09
C ALA A 157 51.44 14.69 -3.13
N ASN A 158 52.28 14.86 -2.12
CA ASN A 158 52.43 16.03 -1.25
C ASN A 158 52.90 17.24 -2.03
N ALA A 159 52.37 18.41 -1.71
CA ALA A 159 53.11 19.66 -1.83
C ALA A 159 52.67 20.65 -0.74
N THR A 160 53.65 21.05 -0.03
CA THR A 160 53.79 21.86 1.16
C THR A 160 53.76 23.36 0.87
N VAL A 161 53.45 24.16 1.93
CA VAL A 161 54.01 25.46 2.33
C VAL A 161 53.20 26.73 2.04
N GLY A 162 52.88 27.42 3.13
CA GLY A 162 52.49 28.83 3.14
C GLY A 162 51.90 29.29 4.49
N ARG A 163 52.78 29.54 5.41
CA ARG A 163 52.70 30.01 6.79
C ARG A 163 52.34 31.49 6.85
N ALA A 164 51.41 31.90 7.73
CA ALA A 164 51.55 33.11 8.55
C ALA A 164 50.58 33.05 9.76
N ALA A 165 51.19 33.22 10.89
CA ALA A 165 50.70 33.24 12.25
C ALA A 165 50.22 34.63 12.64
N THR A 166 49.36 34.67 13.64
CA THR A 166 49.37 35.52 14.86
C THR A 166 48.13 35.19 15.66
N THR A 167 48.30 34.53 16.73
CA THR A 167 48.48 34.82 18.15
C THR A 167 47.25 35.43 18.84
N MET A 168 46.74 34.63 19.78
CA MET A 168 46.64 34.82 21.23
C MET A 168 45.55 35.81 21.66
N THR A 169 44.73 35.58 22.65
CA THR A 169 44.73 35.03 24.02
C THR A 169 43.33 35.29 24.52
N ASP A 170 42.62 34.69 25.35
CA ASP A 170 42.78 34.00 26.60
C ASP A 170 41.39 33.78 27.23
N GLN A 171 41.20 32.66 27.85
CA GLN A 171 40.17 32.39 28.87
C GLN A 171 40.80 32.60 30.23
N PRO A 172 40.09 32.39 31.35
CA PRO A 172 38.90 32.88 32.04
C PRO A 172 39.30 33.58 33.37
N PRO A 173 38.67 33.67 34.50
CA PRO A 173 37.77 32.79 35.22
C PRO A 173 36.70 33.42 36.18
N VAL A 174 35.78 32.59 36.56
CA VAL A 174 35.06 32.29 37.82
C VAL A 174 35.18 33.23 39.03
N THR A 175 34.07 33.17 39.86
CA THR A 175 33.83 33.39 41.28
C THR A 175 33.17 34.72 41.66
N ALA A 176 32.14 34.67 42.36
CA ALA A 176 31.68 34.33 43.67
C ALA A 176 30.92 35.47 44.35
N ALA A 177 29.76 35.15 44.82
CA ALA A 177 29.17 35.42 46.12
C ALA A 177 29.39 36.73 46.85
N ALA A 178 28.31 37.29 47.34
CA ALA A 178 28.04 37.77 48.71
C ALA A 178 26.75 38.58 48.73
N LYS A 179 25.75 38.17 49.43
CA LYS A 179 25.40 38.28 50.84
C LYS A 179 24.97 39.67 51.30
N ILE A 180 23.75 39.67 51.95
CA ILE A 180 23.32 40.39 53.17
C ILE A 180 22.75 41.80 52.88
N ALA A 181 21.60 42.22 53.37
CA ALA A 181 20.93 42.12 54.68
C ALA A 181 19.50 42.68 54.59
N THR A 182 18.61 42.08 55.22
CA THR A 182 17.89 42.39 56.46
C THR A 182 17.03 43.63 56.55
N ALA A 183 15.80 43.34 56.91
CA ALA A 183 15.01 43.84 58.01
C ALA A 183 13.87 44.81 57.69
N GLY A 184 12.69 44.48 58.17
CA GLY A 184 11.54 45.31 58.29
C GLY A 184 10.24 44.56 58.54
N ALA A 185 10.10 44.00 59.72
CA ALA A 185 8.85 43.44 60.20
C ALA A 185 7.87 44.54 60.60
N ILE A 186 6.63 44.42 60.22
CA ILE A 186 5.47 45.02 60.88
C ILE A 186 4.32 43.98 60.86
N VAL A 187 3.87 43.59 62.06
CA VAL A 187 2.77 42.69 62.40
C VAL A 187 1.57 43.52 62.92
N PRO A 188 0.34 42.98 63.05
CA PRO A 188 -0.88 43.15 62.28
C PRO A 188 -1.97 43.97 62.97
N PRO A 189 -3.24 43.95 62.58
CA PRO A 189 -4.21 43.34 63.43
C PRO A 189 -5.22 42.37 62.82
N ALA A 190 -5.66 41.44 63.63
CA ALA A 190 -6.66 40.44 63.46
C ALA A 190 -8.04 41.00 63.12
N GLY A 191 -8.75 40.26 62.26
CA GLY A 191 -10.17 40.52 62.04
C GLY A 191 -10.78 39.61 60.97
N SER A 192 -11.65 38.68 61.45
CA SER A 192 -12.68 37.92 60.75
C SER A 192 -12.27 36.71 59.91
N GLN A 193 -12.25 35.58 60.60
CA GLN A 193 -12.57 34.24 60.07
C GLN A 193 -14.06 34.23 59.68
N ALA A 194 -14.41 34.31 58.41
CA ALA A 194 -15.68 33.85 57.86
C ALA A 194 -15.82 34.25 56.39
N GLN A 195 -14.95 33.77 55.48
CA GLN A 195 -15.16 33.81 54.03
C GLN A 195 -14.05 33.12 53.22
N GLN A 196 -13.58 31.96 53.67
CA GLN A 196 -12.63 31.12 52.91
C GLN A 196 -13.14 29.68 52.75
N ALA A 197 -14.39 29.52 52.34
CA ALA A 197 -14.98 28.19 52.08
C ALA A 197 -15.71 28.14 50.77
N LEU A 198 -15.15 28.74 49.68
CA LEU A 198 -15.76 28.65 48.36
C LEU A 198 -14.76 28.91 47.22
N LEU A 199 -13.59 28.29 47.21
CA LEU A 199 -12.71 28.20 46.02
C LEU A 199 -11.68 27.07 46.26
N SER A 200 -12.17 25.84 46.53
CA SER A 200 -11.38 24.64 46.29
C SER A 200 -11.72 24.18 44.87
N PRO A 201 -10.75 23.99 43.96
CA PRO A 201 -11.02 23.33 42.70
C PRO A 201 -11.55 21.92 42.97
N PRO A 202 -12.47 21.39 42.14
CA PRO A 202 -12.98 20.05 42.37
C PRO A 202 -11.83 19.06 42.34
N SER A 203 -11.71 18.33 43.44
CA SER A 203 -10.83 17.18 43.57
C SER A 203 -11.14 16.25 42.38
N VAL A 204 -10.20 16.16 41.47
CA VAL A 204 -10.23 15.14 40.44
C VAL A 204 -10.18 13.79 41.15
N ALA A 205 -11.29 13.07 41.14
CA ALA A 205 -11.35 11.70 41.62
C ALA A 205 -10.20 10.89 41.02
N PRO A 206 -9.54 10.01 41.80
CA PRO A 206 -8.47 9.18 41.23
C PRO A 206 -9.05 8.35 40.10
N ALA A 207 -8.38 8.41 38.96
CA ALA A 207 -8.71 7.60 37.79
C ALA A 207 -8.86 6.14 38.21
N THR A 208 -10.01 5.56 37.93
CA THR A 208 -10.24 4.14 38.05
C THR A 208 -9.09 3.40 37.39
N ASN A 209 -8.47 2.46 38.10
CA ASN A 209 -7.47 1.51 37.60
C ASN A 209 -8.12 0.62 36.47
N GLY A 210 -8.38 1.20 35.34
CA GLY A 210 -8.68 0.48 34.11
C GLY A 210 -7.42 -0.24 33.67
N ALA A 211 -7.51 -1.50 33.29
CA ALA A 211 -6.41 -2.27 32.74
C ALA A 211 -5.73 -1.43 31.63
N LYS A 212 -4.40 -1.26 31.76
CA LYS A 212 -3.62 -0.41 30.86
C LYS A 212 -3.68 -1.00 29.44
N VAL A 213 -4.30 -0.30 28.51
CA VAL A 213 -4.43 -0.76 27.11
C VAL A 213 -3.07 -0.66 26.43
N ARG A 214 -2.63 -1.74 25.78
CA ARG A 214 -1.36 -1.78 25.06
C ARG A 214 -1.34 -0.72 23.96
N GLY A 215 -0.22 0.02 23.85
CA GLY A 215 -0.02 1.07 22.85
C GLY A 215 -0.83 2.34 23.07
N VAL A 216 -1.52 2.48 24.21
CA VAL A 216 -2.29 3.66 24.56
C VAL A 216 -1.81 4.22 25.89
N THR A 217 -1.45 5.49 25.89
CA THR A 217 -1.10 6.26 27.10
C THR A 217 -2.00 7.50 27.18
N ASP A 218 -1.82 8.32 28.21
CA ASP A 218 -2.54 9.59 28.33
C ASP A 218 -2.15 10.60 27.26
N THR A 219 -0.98 10.44 26.63
CA THR A 219 -0.41 11.39 25.65
C THR A 219 -0.20 10.82 24.27
N GLU A 220 -0.23 9.50 24.07
CA GLU A 220 0.08 8.85 22.80
C GLU A 220 -0.82 7.65 22.51
N ILE A 221 -1.06 7.40 21.22
CA ILE A 221 -1.55 6.13 20.65
C ILE A 221 -0.52 5.66 19.63
N LEU A 222 -0.01 4.43 19.82
CA LEU A 222 1.11 3.89 19.06
C LEU A 222 0.63 2.82 18.08
N PHE A 223 0.85 3.04 16.79
CA PHE A 223 0.62 2.06 15.73
C PHE A 223 1.93 1.51 15.19
N GLY A 224 1.90 0.31 14.62
CA GLY A 224 3.04 -0.32 13.98
C GLY A 224 2.82 -0.53 12.49
N ILE A 225 3.91 -0.50 11.72
CA ILE A 225 3.94 -0.93 10.32
C ILE A 225 5.11 -1.88 10.10
N SER A 226 4.82 -3.07 9.54
CA SER A 226 5.82 -3.98 8.97
C SER A 226 5.76 -3.85 7.46
N ALA A 227 6.86 -3.40 6.85
CA ALA A 227 6.91 -3.06 5.43
C ALA A 227 8.34 -3.08 4.90
N PRO A 228 8.56 -3.14 3.56
CA PRO A 228 9.90 -3.01 2.99
C PRO A 228 10.39 -1.56 3.09
N PHE A 229 11.39 -1.31 3.91
CA PHE A 229 12.14 -0.05 3.94
C PHE A 229 13.53 -0.22 3.31
N SER A 230 13.88 -1.43 2.92
CA SER A 230 15.08 -1.80 2.18
C SER A 230 14.76 -2.73 1.01
N GLY A 231 15.75 -2.98 0.13
CA GLY A 231 15.62 -3.92 -0.99
C GLY A 231 14.93 -3.36 -2.23
N ALA A 232 14.51 -4.27 -3.12
CA ALA A 232 14.01 -3.94 -4.46
C ALA A 232 12.66 -3.22 -4.47
N THR A 233 11.88 -3.38 -3.41
CA THR A 233 10.50 -2.85 -3.29
C THR A 233 10.38 -1.75 -2.21
N LYS A 234 11.50 -1.18 -1.77
CA LYS A 234 11.56 -0.21 -0.67
C LYS A 234 10.64 1.01 -0.85
N GLU A 235 10.43 1.46 -2.08
CA GLU A 235 9.57 2.62 -2.38
C GLU A 235 8.12 2.39 -1.91
N LEU A 236 7.63 1.14 -1.98
CA LEU A 236 6.27 0.82 -1.52
C LEU A 236 6.11 1.04 -0.01
N GLY A 237 7.09 0.57 0.78
CA GLY A 237 7.07 0.75 2.24
C GLY A 237 7.33 2.20 2.65
N GLN A 238 8.31 2.85 2.04
CA GLN A 238 8.67 4.24 2.32
C GLN A 238 7.49 5.18 2.04
N ASN A 239 6.85 5.04 0.87
CA ASN A 239 5.71 5.87 0.49
C ASN A 239 4.46 5.57 1.34
N MET A 240 4.17 4.30 1.66
CA MET A 240 3.06 3.97 2.56
C MET A 240 3.24 4.62 3.94
N ARG A 241 4.46 4.53 4.50
CA ARG A 241 4.83 5.20 5.74
C ARG A 241 4.70 6.72 5.64
N LEU A 242 5.22 7.32 4.57
CA LEU A 242 5.18 8.77 4.32
C LEU A 242 3.74 9.29 4.36
N GLY A 243 2.81 8.59 3.69
CA GLY A 243 1.40 8.97 3.68
C GLY A 243 0.77 8.90 5.07
N ILE A 244 1.00 7.81 5.81
CA ILE A 244 0.48 7.64 7.17
C ILE A 244 1.04 8.73 8.09
N GLU A 245 2.35 8.97 8.06
CA GLU A 245 2.99 9.99 8.90
C GLU A 245 2.51 11.41 8.52
N THR A 246 2.24 11.69 7.24
CA THR A 246 1.66 12.96 6.80
C THR A 246 0.31 13.22 7.48
N ALA A 247 -0.59 12.22 7.50
CA ALA A 247 -1.87 12.34 8.20
C ALA A 247 -1.70 12.47 9.73
N PHE A 248 -0.77 11.71 10.31
CA PHE A 248 -0.47 11.78 11.75
C PHE A 248 0.09 13.15 12.15
N HIS A 249 0.99 13.72 11.36
CA HIS A 249 1.50 15.08 11.61
C HIS A 249 0.38 16.11 11.54
N ALA A 250 -0.53 16.01 10.58
CA ALA A 250 -1.65 16.94 10.42
C ALA A 250 -2.60 16.88 11.64
N VAL A 251 -3.00 15.68 12.08
CA VAL A 251 -3.88 15.54 13.25
C VAL A 251 -3.17 15.94 14.54
N ASN A 252 -1.89 15.61 14.70
CA ASN A 252 -1.10 15.95 15.88
C ASN A 252 -0.91 17.48 16.04
N ALA A 253 -0.73 18.19 14.92
CA ALA A 253 -0.66 19.66 14.92
C ALA A 253 -1.99 20.32 15.34
N SER A 254 -3.12 19.59 15.20
CA SER A 254 -4.45 20.03 15.62
C SER A 254 -4.83 19.55 17.03
N GLY A 255 -3.85 19.09 17.83
CA GLY A 255 -4.08 18.63 19.21
C GLY A 255 -4.26 17.12 19.37
N GLY A 256 -4.06 16.34 18.30
CA GLY A 256 -4.16 14.88 18.33
C GLY A 256 -5.60 14.36 18.39
N VAL A 257 -5.77 13.17 18.94
CA VAL A 257 -7.07 12.53 19.17
C VAL A 257 -7.33 12.48 20.68
N TYR A 258 -8.24 13.29 21.16
CA TYR A 258 -8.51 13.47 22.61
C TYR A 258 -7.24 13.80 23.42
N GLY A 259 -6.40 14.70 22.88
CA GLY A 259 -5.14 15.12 23.51
C GLY A 259 -3.98 14.14 23.34
N ARG A 260 -4.20 12.98 22.71
CA ARG A 260 -3.18 11.97 22.45
C ARG A 260 -2.60 12.14 21.04
N ARG A 261 -1.26 12.13 20.95
CA ARG A 261 -0.56 12.14 19.66
C ARG A 261 -0.58 10.75 19.03
N LEU A 262 -0.75 10.67 17.73
CA LEU A 262 -0.58 9.42 16.98
C LEU A 262 0.90 9.28 16.59
N ARG A 263 1.47 8.09 16.77
CA ARG A 263 2.83 7.76 16.39
C ARG A 263 2.90 6.41 15.67
N LEU A 264 3.76 6.34 14.66
CA LEU A 264 4.00 5.11 13.90
C LEU A 264 5.38 4.54 14.22
N VAL A 265 5.45 3.26 14.54
CA VAL A 265 6.69 2.48 14.65
C VAL A 265 6.86 1.68 13.39
N ALA A 266 7.91 1.97 12.64
CA ALA A 266 8.19 1.33 11.36
C ALA A 266 9.30 0.29 11.51
N VAL A 267 9.05 -0.96 11.09
CA VAL A 267 10.01 -2.06 11.13
C VAL A 267 10.16 -2.68 9.74
N ASP A 268 11.42 -2.82 9.30
CA ASP A 268 11.77 -3.29 7.96
C ASP A 268 11.68 -4.82 7.86
N ASP A 269 10.77 -5.32 7.03
CA ASP A 269 10.71 -6.73 6.66
C ASP A 269 11.32 -7.04 5.29
N GLY A 270 11.74 -6.01 4.52
CA GLY A 270 12.35 -6.15 3.20
C GLY A 270 11.47 -6.88 2.18
N TYR A 271 10.15 -6.91 2.40
CA TYR A 271 9.20 -7.69 1.61
C TYR A 271 9.47 -9.20 1.67
N GLU A 272 9.99 -9.69 2.81
CA GLU A 272 10.31 -11.10 3.02
C GLU A 272 9.45 -11.69 4.15
N PRO A 273 8.58 -12.70 3.86
CA PRO A 273 7.73 -13.36 4.86
C PRO A 273 8.52 -13.91 6.06
N SER A 274 9.71 -14.42 5.81
CA SER A 274 10.59 -14.93 6.88
C SER A 274 11.01 -13.86 7.90
N ARG A 275 11.11 -12.60 7.47
CA ARG A 275 11.41 -11.46 8.34
C ARG A 275 10.15 -10.89 9.00
N THR A 276 9.00 -10.97 8.31
CA THR A 276 7.72 -10.43 8.80
C THR A 276 7.30 -11.05 10.16
N ALA A 277 7.54 -12.33 10.38
CA ALA A 277 7.25 -12.96 11.67
C ALA A 277 8.01 -12.28 12.83
N ALA A 278 9.29 -11.97 12.62
CA ALA A 278 10.11 -11.30 13.63
C ALA A 278 9.69 -9.84 13.82
N THR A 279 9.34 -9.11 12.74
CA THR A 279 8.88 -7.73 12.83
C THR A 279 7.53 -7.63 13.55
N MET A 280 6.59 -8.54 13.30
CA MET A 280 5.30 -8.58 14.01
C MET A 280 5.50 -8.86 15.50
N LYS A 281 6.39 -9.81 15.84
CA LYS A 281 6.76 -10.10 17.22
C LYS A 281 7.38 -8.88 17.90
N GLN A 282 8.30 -8.18 17.22
CA GLN A 282 8.90 -6.95 17.73
C GLN A 282 7.85 -5.88 18.02
N LEU A 283 6.97 -5.58 17.05
CA LEU A 283 5.92 -4.58 17.18
C LEU A 283 4.97 -4.88 18.34
N TYR A 284 4.64 -6.15 18.55
CA TYR A 284 3.75 -6.56 19.64
C TYR A 284 4.43 -6.61 20.99
N GLU A 285 5.55 -7.35 21.12
CA GLU A 285 6.16 -7.67 22.42
C GLU A 285 7.08 -6.55 22.94
N LYS A 286 7.89 -5.96 22.04
CA LYS A 286 8.88 -4.93 22.41
C LYS A 286 8.31 -3.52 22.30
N ASP A 287 7.75 -3.20 21.15
CA ASP A 287 7.31 -1.83 20.86
C ASP A 287 5.89 -1.58 21.39
N GLN A 288 5.17 -2.64 21.79
CA GLN A 288 3.85 -2.58 22.44
C GLN A 288 2.83 -1.76 21.67
N VAL A 289 2.80 -1.87 20.31
CA VAL A 289 1.88 -1.09 19.48
C VAL A 289 0.43 -1.50 19.71
N PHE A 290 -0.50 -0.55 19.60
CA PHE A 290 -1.94 -0.77 19.74
C PHE A 290 -2.50 -1.66 18.62
N GLY A 291 -2.07 -1.43 17.39
CA GLY A 291 -2.47 -2.18 16.21
C GLY A 291 -1.51 -1.96 15.05
N ILE A 292 -1.74 -2.69 13.97
CA ILE A 292 -0.98 -2.59 12.72
C ILE A 292 -1.74 -1.69 11.74
N LEU A 293 -1.01 -0.76 11.14
CA LEU A 293 -1.52 0.14 10.11
C LEU A 293 -0.61 0.10 8.89
N GLY A 294 -1.16 -0.26 7.74
CA GLY A 294 -0.45 -0.14 6.47
C GLY A 294 0.59 -1.23 6.18
N ASN A 295 0.45 -2.46 6.76
CA ASN A 295 1.31 -3.58 6.36
C ASN A 295 1.39 -3.69 4.83
N VAL A 296 2.60 -3.86 4.28
CA VAL A 296 2.83 -3.87 2.84
C VAL A 296 3.05 -5.28 2.31
N GLY A 297 2.16 -5.69 1.41
CA GLY A 297 2.33 -6.88 0.61
C GLY A 297 1.47 -8.07 1.00
N THR A 298 1.14 -8.89 0.00
CA THR A 298 0.36 -10.12 0.22
C THR A 298 1.18 -11.22 0.88
N PRO A 299 2.40 -11.57 0.41
CA PRO A 299 3.19 -12.64 1.03
C PRO A 299 3.58 -12.33 2.48
N THR A 300 3.79 -11.07 2.82
CA THR A 300 4.02 -10.59 4.20
C THR A 300 2.74 -10.64 5.03
N ALA A 301 1.59 -10.26 4.44
CA ALA A 301 0.29 -10.37 5.11
C ALA A 301 -0.10 -11.82 5.43
N VAL A 302 0.28 -12.82 4.61
CA VAL A 302 0.08 -14.25 4.92
C VAL A 302 0.69 -14.62 6.28
N VAL A 303 1.80 -14.01 6.65
CA VAL A 303 2.49 -14.24 7.94
C VAL A 303 1.99 -13.31 9.04
N ALA A 304 1.76 -12.04 8.70
CA ALA A 304 1.37 -11.02 9.68
C ALA A 304 -0.06 -11.22 10.21
N LEU A 305 -0.99 -11.63 9.33
CA LEU A 305 -2.41 -11.76 9.67
C LEU A 305 -2.69 -12.77 10.79
N PRO A 306 -2.23 -14.05 10.73
CA PRO A 306 -2.45 -15.00 11.81
C PRO A 306 -1.91 -14.48 13.16
N TYR A 307 -0.71 -13.89 13.15
CA TYR A 307 -0.14 -13.29 14.36
C TYR A 307 -1.02 -12.18 14.93
N ALA A 308 -1.54 -11.29 14.09
CA ALA A 308 -2.42 -10.21 14.51
C ALA A 308 -3.74 -10.74 15.10
N LEU A 309 -4.35 -11.76 14.47
CA LEU A 309 -5.60 -12.37 14.92
C LEU A 309 -5.42 -13.09 16.27
N ASP A 310 -4.38 -13.90 16.43
CA ASP A 310 -4.06 -14.63 17.67
C ASP A 310 -3.88 -13.68 18.86
N HIS A 311 -3.34 -12.48 18.60
CA HIS A 311 -3.11 -11.45 19.60
C HIS A 311 -4.20 -10.38 19.67
N LYS A 312 -5.32 -10.56 18.95
CA LYS A 312 -6.44 -9.60 18.88
C LYS A 312 -5.99 -8.17 18.57
N MET A 313 -5.02 -8.04 17.65
CA MET A 313 -4.52 -6.75 17.20
C MET A 313 -5.37 -6.23 16.05
N LEU A 314 -5.72 -4.96 16.08
CA LEU A 314 -6.25 -4.31 14.88
C LEU A 314 -5.24 -4.42 13.72
N PHE A 315 -5.69 -4.90 12.57
CA PHE A 315 -4.93 -4.97 11.32
C PHE A 315 -5.65 -4.13 10.26
N PHE A 316 -5.21 -2.89 10.12
CA PHE A 316 -5.94 -1.85 9.40
C PHE A 316 -5.20 -1.38 8.15
N GLY A 317 -5.94 -1.22 7.04
CA GLY A 317 -5.48 -0.51 5.85
C GLY A 317 -4.21 -1.08 5.23
N ALA A 318 -4.06 -2.42 5.22
CA ALA A 318 -2.90 -3.06 4.61
C ALA A 318 -2.81 -2.73 3.11
N PHE A 319 -1.61 -2.43 2.64
CA PHE A 319 -1.33 -2.19 1.23
C PHE A 319 -1.28 -3.53 0.48
N THR A 320 -2.45 -4.13 0.33
CA THR A 320 -2.71 -5.34 -0.47
C THR A 320 -4.21 -5.51 -0.75
N GLY A 321 -4.55 -5.89 -1.99
CA GLY A 321 -5.92 -6.17 -2.43
C GLY A 321 -6.29 -7.66 -2.34
N ALA A 322 -5.50 -8.48 -1.64
CA ALA A 322 -5.69 -9.93 -1.62
C ALA A 322 -6.93 -10.38 -0.83
N GLY A 323 -7.56 -11.45 -1.30
CA GLY A 323 -8.75 -12.03 -0.70
C GLY A 323 -8.53 -12.58 0.72
N LEU A 324 -7.28 -12.89 1.11
CA LEU A 324 -6.99 -13.39 2.46
C LEU A 324 -7.36 -12.41 3.59
N LEU A 325 -7.44 -11.11 3.30
CA LEU A 325 -7.90 -10.07 4.24
C LEU A 325 -9.40 -9.76 4.11
N ARG A 326 -10.13 -10.53 3.31
CA ARG A 326 -11.54 -10.30 2.95
C ARG A 326 -12.33 -11.58 3.08
N SER A 327 -12.20 -12.21 4.26
CA SER A 327 -12.97 -13.41 4.63
C SER A 327 -14.47 -13.09 4.69
N ASP A 328 -15.31 -14.08 4.45
CA ASP A 328 -16.75 -14.01 4.64
C ASP A 328 -17.19 -15.16 5.57
N PRO A 329 -17.63 -14.88 6.81
CA PRO A 329 -17.70 -13.54 7.44
C PRO A 329 -16.30 -12.92 7.65
N PRO A 330 -16.23 -11.56 7.75
CA PRO A 330 -14.96 -10.87 7.93
C PRO A 330 -14.23 -11.26 9.22
N ASP A 331 -12.89 -11.37 9.14
CA ASP A 331 -12.04 -11.50 10.32
C ASP A 331 -12.21 -10.25 11.21
N ARG A 332 -12.53 -10.47 12.51
CA ARG A 332 -12.99 -9.44 13.42
C ARG A 332 -12.08 -8.21 13.54
N TYR A 333 -10.77 -8.39 13.45
CA TYR A 333 -9.79 -7.32 13.66
C TYR A 333 -9.20 -6.76 12.36
N VAL A 334 -9.68 -7.22 11.19
CA VAL A 334 -9.14 -6.85 9.88
C VAL A 334 -10.06 -5.86 9.19
N PHE A 335 -9.52 -4.69 8.81
CA PHE A 335 -10.27 -3.67 8.09
C PHE A 335 -9.46 -3.14 6.91
N ASN A 336 -10.05 -3.15 5.73
CA ASN A 336 -9.41 -2.77 4.48
C ASN A 336 -9.97 -1.43 3.99
N TYR A 337 -9.08 -0.50 3.65
CA TYR A 337 -9.51 0.72 2.96
C TYR A 337 -9.88 0.43 1.49
N ARG A 338 -8.98 -0.20 0.76
CA ARG A 338 -8.93 -0.28 -0.70
C ARG A 338 -9.80 -1.37 -1.32
N ALA A 339 -10.14 -1.21 -2.62
CA ALA A 339 -10.69 -2.27 -3.45
C ALA A 339 -9.74 -3.49 -3.53
N SER A 340 -10.32 -4.67 -3.75
CA SER A 340 -9.60 -5.94 -3.87
C SER A 340 -8.92 -6.09 -5.24
N TYR A 341 -7.91 -6.96 -5.34
CA TYR A 341 -7.35 -7.35 -6.64
C TYR A 341 -8.37 -8.00 -7.57
N ALA A 342 -9.38 -8.67 -7.01
CA ALA A 342 -10.47 -9.23 -7.81
C ALA A 342 -11.28 -8.13 -8.50
N GLU A 343 -11.52 -7.00 -7.83
CA GLU A 343 -12.21 -5.84 -8.41
C GLU A 343 -11.32 -5.10 -9.41
N GLU A 344 -10.04 -4.87 -9.07
CA GLU A 344 -9.08 -4.22 -9.97
C GLU A 344 -8.92 -5.02 -11.27
N THR A 345 -8.69 -6.33 -11.17
CA THR A 345 -8.51 -7.19 -12.34
C THR A 345 -9.80 -7.37 -13.14
N ALA A 346 -10.97 -7.40 -12.46
CA ALA A 346 -12.26 -7.44 -13.17
C ALA A 346 -12.49 -6.16 -13.99
N ALA A 347 -12.15 -4.99 -13.46
CA ALA A 347 -12.23 -3.73 -14.19
C ALA A 347 -11.35 -3.77 -15.46
N VAL A 348 -10.09 -4.22 -15.31
CA VAL A 348 -9.15 -4.37 -16.44
C VAL A 348 -9.64 -5.39 -17.46
N VAL A 349 -10.07 -6.58 -17.03
CA VAL A 349 -10.58 -7.62 -17.96
C VAL A 349 -11.80 -7.12 -18.71
N ASN A 350 -12.76 -6.45 -18.03
CA ASN A 350 -13.92 -5.84 -18.69
C ASN A 350 -13.49 -4.80 -19.74
N TYR A 351 -12.56 -3.91 -19.39
CA TYR A 351 -12.02 -2.94 -20.33
C TYR A 351 -11.39 -3.60 -21.55
N LEU A 352 -10.50 -4.58 -21.36
CA LEU A 352 -9.82 -5.27 -22.46
C LEU A 352 -10.81 -6.01 -23.37
N VAL A 353 -11.82 -6.67 -22.81
CA VAL A 353 -12.75 -7.49 -23.58
C VAL A 353 -13.87 -6.66 -24.20
N LYS A 354 -14.51 -5.76 -23.42
CA LYS A 354 -15.69 -5.02 -23.88
C LYS A 354 -15.35 -3.74 -24.63
N VAL A 355 -14.30 -3.01 -24.20
CA VAL A 355 -13.92 -1.72 -24.81
C VAL A 355 -12.85 -1.91 -25.89
N ARG A 356 -11.82 -2.72 -25.62
CA ARG A 356 -10.71 -2.95 -26.56
C ARG A 356 -10.94 -4.15 -27.48
N HIS A 357 -12.05 -4.89 -27.29
CA HIS A 357 -12.46 -6.05 -28.11
C HIS A 357 -11.37 -7.15 -28.20
N ILE A 358 -10.60 -7.34 -27.12
CA ILE A 358 -9.58 -8.38 -27.04
C ILE A 358 -10.25 -9.68 -26.57
N LYS A 359 -10.01 -10.76 -27.28
CA LYS A 359 -10.55 -12.08 -26.91
C LYS A 359 -9.85 -12.56 -25.63
N PRO A 360 -10.56 -13.21 -24.67
CA PRO A 360 -9.97 -13.72 -23.43
C PRO A 360 -8.71 -14.56 -23.64
N ILE A 361 -8.65 -15.40 -24.65
CA ILE A 361 -7.47 -16.23 -24.99
C ILE A 361 -6.24 -15.41 -25.44
N GLN A 362 -6.41 -14.13 -25.77
CA GLN A 362 -5.33 -13.21 -26.16
C GLN A 362 -4.83 -12.37 -24.97
N ILE A 363 -5.33 -12.65 -23.76
CA ILE A 363 -4.90 -12.00 -22.52
C ILE A 363 -3.99 -12.97 -21.79
N ALA A 364 -2.81 -12.50 -21.40
CA ALA A 364 -1.90 -13.22 -20.52
C ALA A 364 -1.73 -12.48 -19.19
N VAL A 365 -1.22 -13.19 -18.19
CA VAL A 365 -0.93 -12.62 -16.86
C VAL A 365 0.56 -12.76 -16.58
N PHE A 366 1.23 -11.65 -16.27
CA PHE A 366 2.59 -11.66 -15.74
C PHE A 366 2.55 -11.39 -14.24
N ALA A 367 2.98 -12.35 -13.43
CA ALA A 367 2.72 -12.35 -11.98
C ALA A 367 3.94 -12.75 -11.15
N GLN A 368 4.04 -12.19 -9.95
CA GLN A 368 4.99 -12.63 -8.94
C GLN A 368 4.66 -14.08 -8.53
N GLN A 369 5.67 -14.91 -8.34
CA GLN A 369 5.48 -16.34 -8.03
C GLN A 369 5.27 -16.54 -6.52
N ASP A 370 4.17 -16.01 -5.99
CA ASP A 370 3.73 -16.16 -4.61
C ASP A 370 2.25 -15.73 -4.45
N ALA A 371 1.80 -15.62 -3.20
CA ALA A 371 0.42 -15.26 -2.86
C ALA A 371 -0.08 -13.95 -3.50
N TYR A 372 0.80 -12.99 -3.81
CA TYR A 372 0.43 -11.76 -4.50
C TYR A 372 0.03 -12.05 -5.96
N GLY A 373 0.91 -12.71 -6.70
CA GLY A 373 0.61 -13.08 -8.07
C GLY A 373 -0.56 -14.07 -8.18
N ASP A 374 -0.70 -14.99 -7.20
CA ASP A 374 -1.83 -15.93 -7.15
C ASP A 374 -3.16 -15.19 -6.96
N ALA A 375 -3.20 -14.19 -6.08
CA ALA A 375 -4.40 -13.39 -5.84
C ALA A 375 -4.83 -12.60 -7.09
N GLY A 376 -3.87 -11.96 -7.79
CA GLY A 376 -4.16 -11.26 -9.04
C GLY A 376 -4.58 -12.21 -10.16
N PHE A 377 -3.86 -13.32 -10.35
CA PHE A 377 -4.22 -14.34 -11.34
C PHE A 377 -5.63 -14.90 -11.10
N SER A 378 -5.96 -15.21 -9.86
CA SER A 378 -7.29 -15.70 -9.48
C SER A 378 -8.40 -14.69 -9.81
N GLY A 379 -8.13 -13.39 -9.61
CA GLY A 379 -9.05 -12.32 -9.99
C GLY A 379 -9.28 -12.25 -11.50
N VAL A 380 -8.22 -12.32 -12.31
CA VAL A 380 -8.31 -12.38 -13.78
C VAL A 380 -9.09 -13.61 -14.23
N ALA A 381 -8.78 -14.78 -13.68
CA ALA A 381 -9.44 -16.03 -14.00
C ALA A 381 -10.95 -15.96 -13.69
N LYS A 382 -11.31 -15.43 -12.52
CA LYS A 382 -12.72 -15.21 -12.12
C LYS A 382 -13.42 -14.27 -13.12
N ALA A 383 -12.81 -13.14 -13.47
CA ALA A 383 -13.39 -12.19 -14.40
C ALA A 383 -13.59 -12.76 -15.81
N ILE A 384 -12.61 -13.52 -16.31
CA ILE A 384 -12.72 -14.20 -17.62
C ILE A 384 -13.85 -15.24 -17.61
N ARG A 385 -13.99 -16.05 -16.54
CA ARG A 385 -15.12 -16.99 -16.40
C ARG A 385 -16.47 -16.28 -16.41
N MET A 386 -16.60 -15.16 -15.71
CA MET A 386 -17.84 -14.35 -15.67
C MET A 386 -18.24 -13.82 -17.06
N LEU A 387 -17.28 -13.63 -17.97
CA LEU A 387 -17.52 -13.26 -19.37
C LEU A 387 -17.69 -14.46 -20.29
N GLY A 388 -17.83 -15.68 -19.76
CA GLY A 388 -17.99 -16.91 -20.54
C GLY A 388 -16.72 -17.43 -21.18
N GLY A 389 -15.55 -16.90 -20.80
CA GLY A 389 -14.25 -17.36 -21.26
C GLY A 389 -13.74 -18.58 -20.48
N ASN A 390 -12.77 -19.27 -21.06
CA ASN A 390 -12.10 -20.41 -20.43
C ASN A 390 -10.80 -19.93 -19.75
N ASP A 391 -10.81 -19.90 -18.43
CA ASP A 391 -9.66 -19.48 -17.62
C ASP A 391 -8.46 -20.46 -17.66
N ALA A 392 -8.69 -21.73 -18.00
CA ALA A 392 -7.61 -22.70 -18.20
C ALA A 392 -6.70 -22.37 -19.39
N THR A 393 -7.15 -21.49 -20.30
CA THR A 393 -6.35 -21.04 -21.46
C THR A 393 -5.49 -19.80 -21.20
N ILE A 394 -5.56 -19.23 -20.00
CA ILE A 394 -4.80 -18.04 -19.65
C ILE A 394 -3.32 -18.40 -19.56
N LEU A 395 -2.48 -17.77 -20.38
CA LEU A 395 -1.03 -17.87 -20.24
C LEU A 395 -0.59 -17.14 -18.98
N ARG A 396 -0.05 -17.87 -18.01
CA ARG A 396 0.56 -17.32 -16.81
C ARG A 396 2.08 -17.32 -16.94
N LEU A 397 2.66 -16.14 -16.82
CA LEU A 397 4.09 -15.86 -16.85
C LEU A 397 4.52 -15.46 -15.44
N ASN A 398 5.61 -16.03 -14.93
CA ASN A 398 6.01 -15.79 -13.54
C ASN A 398 7.41 -15.19 -13.43
N TYR A 399 7.67 -14.51 -12.30
CA TYR A 399 9.00 -14.10 -11.87
C TYR A 399 9.13 -14.25 -10.34
N GLN A 400 10.36 -14.37 -9.84
CA GLN A 400 10.63 -14.53 -8.41
C GLN A 400 10.54 -13.19 -7.67
N ARG A 401 9.89 -13.20 -6.48
CA ARG A 401 9.80 -12.02 -5.60
C ARG A 401 11.20 -11.42 -5.33
N ASN A 402 11.26 -10.10 -5.22
CA ASN A 402 12.48 -9.33 -4.96
C ASN A 402 13.58 -9.47 -6.02
N THR A 403 13.25 -10.00 -7.21
CA THR A 403 14.14 -10.05 -8.37
C THR A 403 13.61 -9.19 -9.51
N ILE A 404 14.46 -8.98 -10.51
CA ILE A 404 14.11 -8.41 -11.81
C ILE A 404 14.38 -9.41 -12.96
N ASP A 405 14.58 -10.67 -12.61
CA ASP A 405 14.75 -11.72 -13.60
C ASP A 405 13.39 -12.12 -14.19
N VAL A 406 13.18 -11.74 -15.44
CA VAL A 406 11.96 -11.95 -16.21
C VAL A 406 12.22 -12.77 -17.48
N ASP A 407 13.42 -13.31 -17.65
CA ASP A 407 13.84 -13.93 -18.90
C ASP A 407 13.02 -15.14 -19.27
N GLU A 408 12.74 -16.00 -18.30
CA GLU A 408 11.87 -17.16 -18.53
C GLU A 408 10.45 -16.74 -18.96
N ALA A 409 9.88 -15.71 -18.32
CA ALA A 409 8.56 -15.19 -18.66
C ALA A 409 8.53 -14.62 -20.11
N VAL A 410 9.58 -13.89 -20.49
CA VAL A 410 9.72 -13.35 -21.85
C VAL A 410 9.85 -14.46 -22.89
N GLU A 411 10.64 -15.50 -22.61
CA GLU A 411 10.79 -16.65 -23.49
C GLU A 411 9.48 -17.47 -23.63
N GLN A 412 8.76 -17.67 -22.54
CA GLN A 412 7.44 -18.32 -22.58
C GLN A 412 6.46 -17.51 -23.43
N LEU A 413 6.44 -16.17 -23.31
CA LEU A 413 5.61 -15.29 -24.13
C LEU A 413 5.97 -15.41 -25.63
N ARG A 414 7.27 -15.38 -25.96
CA ARG A 414 7.75 -15.51 -27.35
C ARG A 414 7.43 -16.85 -27.99
N LYS A 415 7.47 -17.93 -27.21
CA LYS A 415 7.16 -19.29 -27.67
C LYS A 415 5.66 -19.60 -27.74
N ASN A 416 4.82 -18.71 -27.20
CA ASN A 416 3.38 -18.93 -27.18
C ASN A 416 2.78 -18.89 -28.59
N ARG A 417 2.00 -19.90 -28.93
CA ARG A 417 1.40 -20.02 -30.28
C ARG A 417 0.21 -19.08 -30.47
N THR A 418 -0.49 -18.76 -29.39
CA THR A 418 -1.61 -17.82 -29.43
C THR A 418 -1.06 -16.40 -29.38
N PRO A 419 -1.41 -15.52 -30.34
CA PRO A 419 -0.94 -14.14 -30.30
C PRO A 419 -1.57 -13.40 -29.12
N ILE A 420 -0.74 -13.08 -28.13
CA ILE A 420 -1.14 -12.28 -26.96
C ILE A 420 -1.21 -10.81 -27.37
N LYS A 421 -2.30 -10.13 -27.03
CA LYS A 421 -2.54 -8.72 -27.30
C LYS A 421 -2.56 -7.84 -26.06
N ALA A 422 -2.75 -8.44 -24.89
CA ALA A 422 -2.73 -7.72 -23.62
C ALA A 422 -2.08 -8.56 -22.53
N ILE A 423 -1.35 -7.88 -21.68
CA ILE A 423 -0.76 -8.44 -20.46
C ILE A 423 -1.37 -7.74 -19.24
N ILE A 424 -1.96 -8.53 -18.33
CA ILE A 424 -2.34 -8.05 -17.00
C ILE A 424 -1.20 -8.39 -16.06
N MET A 425 -0.56 -7.35 -15.52
CA MET A 425 0.63 -7.49 -14.71
C MET A 425 0.32 -7.40 -13.21
N VAL A 426 0.92 -8.31 -12.44
CA VAL A 426 0.81 -8.42 -10.99
C VAL A 426 2.23 -8.54 -10.38
N PRO A 427 3.16 -7.66 -10.75
CA PRO A 427 4.50 -7.57 -10.20
C PRO A 427 4.70 -6.32 -9.36
N ALA A 428 5.89 -6.21 -8.70
CA ALA A 428 6.42 -4.95 -8.22
C ALA A 428 7.01 -4.13 -9.37
N TYR A 429 7.15 -2.81 -9.19
CA TYR A 429 7.48 -1.83 -10.24
C TYR A 429 8.75 -2.15 -11.05
N ARG A 430 9.84 -2.61 -10.42
CA ARG A 430 11.08 -2.93 -11.14
C ARG A 430 10.96 -4.14 -12.07
N ALA A 431 10.27 -5.18 -11.61
CA ALA A 431 10.02 -6.35 -12.44
C ALA A 431 9.04 -6.03 -13.58
N ALA A 432 8.03 -5.17 -13.33
CA ALA A 432 7.14 -4.65 -14.36
C ALA A 432 7.90 -3.88 -15.44
N ALA A 433 8.74 -2.92 -15.03
CA ALA A 433 9.55 -2.13 -15.95
C ALA A 433 10.50 -3.01 -16.77
N LYS A 434 11.17 -3.99 -16.14
CA LYS A 434 12.07 -4.92 -16.82
C LYS A 434 11.35 -5.83 -17.82
N PHE A 435 10.14 -6.27 -17.49
CA PHE A 435 9.32 -7.07 -18.41
C PHE A 435 8.88 -6.23 -19.62
N ILE A 436 8.43 -4.99 -19.41
CA ILE A 436 8.06 -4.06 -20.49
C ILE A 436 9.29 -3.76 -21.37
N GLU A 437 10.46 -3.49 -20.76
CA GLU A 437 11.71 -3.25 -21.47
C GLU A 437 12.03 -4.38 -22.47
N LYS A 438 11.93 -5.63 -22.02
CA LYS A 438 12.29 -6.81 -22.82
C LYS A 438 11.24 -7.23 -23.85
N THR A 439 10.02 -6.73 -23.74
CA THR A 439 8.90 -7.17 -24.60
C THR A 439 8.35 -6.09 -25.51
N ARG A 440 8.45 -4.81 -25.19
CA ARG A 440 7.83 -3.71 -25.93
C ARG A 440 8.24 -3.66 -27.40
N ASP A 441 9.51 -3.83 -27.69
CA ASP A 441 10.00 -3.76 -29.07
C ASP A 441 9.62 -5.01 -29.90
N ALA A 442 9.46 -6.17 -29.25
CA ALA A 442 9.03 -7.40 -29.91
C ALA A 442 7.50 -7.48 -30.10
N PHE A 443 6.75 -6.76 -29.28
CA PHE A 443 5.29 -6.74 -29.27
C PHE A 443 4.77 -5.29 -29.18
N PRO A 444 4.95 -4.47 -30.24
CA PRO A 444 4.66 -3.04 -30.20
C PRO A 444 3.18 -2.70 -29.93
N ASP A 445 2.26 -3.57 -30.38
CA ASP A 445 0.81 -3.38 -30.24
C ASP A 445 0.23 -3.99 -28.95
N MET A 446 1.09 -4.55 -28.10
CA MET A 446 0.63 -5.17 -26.85
C MET A 446 0.21 -4.10 -25.82
N ILE A 447 -0.96 -4.30 -25.24
CA ILE A 447 -1.46 -3.48 -24.15
C ILE A 447 -0.91 -4.01 -22.83
N TYR A 448 -0.21 -3.15 -22.09
CA TYR A 448 0.30 -3.45 -20.75
C TYR A 448 -0.61 -2.83 -19.71
N THR A 449 -1.10 -3.64 -18.79
CA THR A 449 -1.92 -3.17 -17.66
C THR A 449 -1.34 -3.70 -16.35
N SER A 450 -1.54 -3.00 -15.24
CA SER A 450 -1.11 -3.47 -13.91
C SER A 450 -2.12 -3.09 -12.84
N VAL A 451 -2.11 -3.81 -11.73
CA VAL A 451 -2.85 -3.46 -10.52
C VAL A 451 -2.08 -2.42 -9.71
N SER A 452 -2.78 -1.64 -8.90
CA SER A 452 -2.25 -0.50 -8.13
C SER A 452 -1.05 -0.82 -7.22
N PHE A 453 -0.97 -2.06 -6.70
CA PHE A 453 0.15 -2.51 -5.87
C PHE A 453 1.52 -2.45 -6.59
N VAL A 454 1.53 -2.37 -7.91
CA VAL A 454 2.79 -2.20 -8.66
C VAL A 454 3.64 -1.04 -8.13
N GLY A 455 3.01 0.00 -7.57
CA GLY A 455 3.65 1.26 -7.18
C GLY A 455 3.74 2.19 -8.39
N SER A 456 2.62 2.85 -8.70
CA SER A 456 2.42 3.56 -9.98
C SER A 456 3.49 4.60 -10.27
N THR A 457 3.78 5.49 -9.33
CA THR A 457 4.80 6.53 -9.51
C THR A 457 6.20 5.92 -9.68
N ALA A 458 6.55 4.91 -8.87
CA ALA A 458 7.82 4.20 -8.99
C ALA A 458 7.95 3.49 -10.34
N LEU A 459 6.86 2.89 -10.86
CA LEU A 459 6.83 2.30 -12.20
C LEU A 459 7.04 3.35 -13.29
N ALA A 460 6.35 4.49 -13.19
CA ALA A 460 6.52 5.59 -14.15
C ALA A 460 7.97 6.06 -14.20
N ASN A 461 8.61 6.25 -13.04
CA ASN A 461 10.00 6.66 -12.93
C ASN A 461 10.96 5.64 -13.59
N GLU A 462 10.81 4.35 -13.28
CA GLU A 462 11.64 3.29 -13.89
C GLU A 462 11.46 3.25 -15.44
N LEU A 463 10.22 3.38 -15.94
CA LEU A 463 9.94 3.38 -17.37
C LEU A 463 10.48 4.64 -18.07
N MET A 464 10.39 5.81 -17.44
CA MET A 464 10.93 7.05 -17.99
C MET A 464 12.45 7.04 -18.09
N LEU A 465 13.14 6.36 -17.15
CA LEU A 465 14.60 6.13 -17.23
C LEU A 465 14.97 5.27 -18.44
N LEU A 466 14.13 4.31 -18.83
CA LEU A 466 14.32 3.50 -20.04
C LEU A 466 13.96 4.27 -21.32
N GLY A 467 13.15 5.30 -21.21
CA GLY A 467 12.70 6.16 -22.28
C GLY A 467 11.19 6.19 -22.48
N LYS A 468 10.67 7.33 -22.90
CA LYS A 468 9.24 7.62 -22.99
C LYS A 468 8.40 6.58 -23.73
N ARG A 469 8.96 5.88 -24.72
CA ARG A 469 8.27 4.82 -25.48
C ARG A 469 7.87 3.63 -24.60
N PHE A 470 8.62 3.38 -23.50
CA PHE A 470 8.30 2.29 -22.57
C PHE A 470 7.19 2.68 -21.58
N ALA A 471 7.06 3.96 -21.28
CA ALA A 471 6.02 4.50 -20.41
C ALA A 471 4.67 4.65 -21.12
N ASN A 472 4.70 5.24 -22.32
CA ASN A 472 3.48 5.62 -23.04
C ASN A 472 2.50 4.46 -23.24
N GLY A 473 1.26 4.64 -22.80
CA GLY A 473 0.17 3.69 -22.97
C GLY A 473 0.08 2.58 -21.93
N VAL A 474 0.95 2.57 -20.90
CA VAL A 474 0.85 1.61 -19.79
C VAL A 474 -0.32 2.00 -18.89
N ILE A 475 -1.24 1.05 -18.67
CA ILE A 475 -2.45 1.26 -17.87
C ILE A 475 -2.21 0.72 -16.46
N VAL A 476 -2.59 1.50 -15.44
CA VAL A 476 -2.55 1.06 -14.05
C VAL A 476 -3.88 1.38 -13.38
N THR A 477 -4.47 0.39 -12.69
CA THR A 477 -5.61 0.65 -11.83
C THR A 477 -5.17 1.38 -10.58
N GLN A 478 -6.03 2.21 -10.03
CA GLN A 478 -5.78 2.92 -8.79
C GLN A 478 -6.93 2.67 -7.80
N VAL A 479 -6.62 2.78 -6.53
CA VAL A 479 -7.58 2.68 -5.42
C VAL A 479 -7.71 4.00 -4.67
N VAL A 480 -7.08 5.04 -5.20
CA VAL A 480 -7.17 6.45 -4.80
C VAL A 480 -7.38 7.30 -6.05
N PRO A 481 -7.90 8.53 -5.92
CA PRO A 481 -7.97 9.47 -7.04
C PRO A 481 -6.59 9.81 -7.61
N ALA A 482 -6.57 10.40 -8.81
CA ALA A 482 -5.33 10.87 -9.42
C ALA A 482 -4.59 11.85 -8.49
N VAL A 483 -3.30 11.62 -8.28
CA VAL A 483 -2.47 12.45 -7.39
C VAL A 483 -2.32 13.89 -7.90
N ASP A 484 -2.48 14.10 -9.21
CA ASP A 484 -2.50 15.43 -9.84
C ASP A 484 -3.88 16.08 -9.81
N GLY A 485 -4.90 15.37 -9.29
CA GLY A 485 -6.26 15.84 -9.17
C GLY A 485 -6.44 17.01 -8.21
N HIS A 486 -7.67 17.55 -8.21
CA HIS A 486 -8.06 18.74 -7.43
C HIS A 486 -9.20 18.43 -6.45
N SER A 487 -9.47 17.18 -6.12
CA SER A 487 -10.41 16.86 -5.04
C SER A 487 -9.89 17.40 -3.71
N SER A 488 -10.80 17.70 -2.78
CA SER A 488 -10.43 18.22 -1.46
C SER A 488 -9.40 17.33 -0.75
N LEU A 489 -9.59 16.02 -0.81
CA LEU A 489 -8.64 15.04 -0.26
C LEU A 489 -7.23 15.20 -0.83
N VAL A 490 -7.12 15.28 -2.17
CA VAL A 490 -5.80 15.38 -2.84
C VAL A 490 -5.13 16.70 -2.51
N LEU A 491 -5.90 17.81 -2.45
CA LEU A 491 -5.37 19.11 -2.05
C LEU A 491 -4.92 19.12 -0.58
N ASP A 492 -5.71 18.54 0.32
CA ASP A 492 -5.34 18.42 1.74
C ASP A 492 -4.08 17.56 1.92
N TYR A 493 -3.98 16.46 1.19
CA TYR A 493 -2.78 15.62 1.17
C TYR A 493 -1.56 16.40 0.69
N LYS A 494 -1.64 17.06 -0.47
CA LYS A 494 -0.53 17.85 -1.04
C LYS A 494 -0.09 18.97 -0.08
N ASN A 495 -1.04 19.67 0.51
CA ASN A 495 -0.77 20.73 1.49
C ASN A 495 -0.09 20.19 2.75
N ALA A 496 -0.58 19.07 3.28
CA ALA A 496 0.02 18.44 4.45
C ALA A 496 1.41 17.86 4.13
N LEU A 497 1.58 17.17 2.98
CA LEU A 497 2.86 16.65 2.53
C LEU A 497 3.90 17.77 2.40
N GLY A 498 3.59 18.83 1.65
CA GLY A 498 4.50 19.95 1.46
C GLY A 498 4.85 20.68 2.76
N LYS A 499 3.93 20.71 3.74
CA LYS A 499 4.14 21.33 5.05
C LYS A 499 5.05 20.50 5.96
N TYR A 500 4.85 19.18 6.02
CA TYR A 500 5.51 18.34 7.02
C TYR A 500 6.71 17.57 6.46
N PHE A 501 6.75 17.37 5.14
CA PHE A 501 7.82 16.67 4.42
C PHE A 501 8.22 17.48 3.17
N PRO A 502 8.79 18.68 3.35
CA PRO A 502 9.19 19.55 2.23
C PRO A 502 10.23 18.83 1.36
N GLY A 503 9.99 18.81 0.06
CA GLY A 503 10.83 18.11 -0.92
C GLY A 503 10.32 16.75 -1.36
N GLU A 504 9.36 16.14 -0.64
CA GLU A 504 8.69 14.92 -1.08
C GLU A 504 7.62 15.24 -2.13
N ALA A 505 7.56 14.43 -3.19
CA ALA A 505 6.58 14.56 -4.25
C ALA A 505 5.31 13.75 -3.94
N PRO A 506 4.13 14.19 -4.40
CA PRO A 506 2.91 13.40 -4.32
C PRO A 506 3.06 12.05 -5.04
N ASP A 507 2.60 10.97 -4.38
CA ASP A 507 2.71 9.60 -4.85
C ASP A 507 1.43 8.82 -4.57
N TYR A 508 1.05 7.87 -5.43
CA TYR A 508 -0.18 7.08 -5.28
C TYR A 508 -0.18 6.22 -4.02
N VAL A 509 0.97 5.62 -3.67
CA VAL A 509 1.09 4.77 -2.47
C VAL A 509 1.02 5.62 -1.21
N SER A 510 1.69 6.79 -1.21
CA SER A 510 1.62 7.68 -0.06
C SER A 510 0.25 8.34 0.09
N LEU A 511 -0.45 8.65 -1.01
CA LEU A 511 -1.85 9.08 -0.94
C LEU A 511 -2.74 7.99 -0.34
N GLU A 512 -2.55 6.71 -0.70
CA GLU A 512 -3.29 5.60 -0.09
C GLU A 512 -3.02 5.49 1.41
N GLY A 513 -1.75 5.59 1.83
CA GLY A 513 -1.37 5.64 3.25
C GLY A 513 -2.03 6.80 4.00
N TYR A 514 -2.06 7.97 3.39
CA TYR A 514 -2.72 9.16 3.93
C TYR A 514 -4.23 8.96 4.11
N VAL A 515 -4.91 8.38 3.12
CA VAL A 515 -6.36 8.09 3.19
C VAL A 515 -6.65 7.04 4.26
N ALA A 516 -5.93 5.92 4.26
CA ALA A 516 -6.11 4.85 5.25
C ALA A 516 -5.94 5.40 6.68
N ALA A 517 -4.93 6.24 6.91
CA ALA A 517 -4.72 6.88 8.20
C ALA A 517 -5.86 7.84 8.57
N ASN A 518 -6.39 8.64 7.64
CA ASN A 518 -7.51 9.55 7.91
C ASN A 518 -8.83 8.82 8.20
N VAL A 519 -9.08 7.69 7.56
CA VAL A 519 -10.22 6.81 7.89
C VAL A 519 -10.08 6.29 9.32
N LEU A 520 -8.89 5.80 9.70
CA LEU A 520 -8.62 5.35 11.08
C LEU A 520 -8.73 6.50 12.10
N ILE A 521 -8.20 7.69 11.79
CA ILE A 521 -8.33 8.89 12.63
C ILE A 521 -9.82 9.25 12.85
N SER A 522 -10.63 9.14 11.81
CA SER A 522 -12.07 9.38 11.90
C SER A 522 -12.77 8.37 12.82
N ALA A 523 -12.37 7.09 12.76
CA ALA A 523 -12.85 6.06 13.66
C ALA A 523 -12.43 6.32 15.11
N LEU A 524 -11.16 6.66 15.34
CA LEU A 524 -10.62 7.00 16.68
C LEU A 524 -11.35 8.20 17.30
N LYS A 525 -11.61 9.25 16.51
CA LYS A 525 -12.40 10.40 16.97
C LYS A 525 -13.83 10.03 17.34
N ARG A 526 -14.47 9.11 16.61
CA ARG A 526 -15.82 8.63 16.93
C ARG A 526 -15.87 7.66 18.11
N ASN A 527 -14.78 6.92 18.33
CA ASN A 527 -14.67 5.98 19.45
C ASN A 527 -14.77 6.66 20.82
N GLY A 528 -14.31 7.90 20.91
CA GLY A 528 -14.21 8.63 22.18
C GLY A 528 -12.89 8.40 22.92
N PRO A 529 -12.71 9.04 24.07
CA PRO A 529 -11.44 9.03 24.81
C PRO A 529 -11.08 7.68 25.41
N GLU A 530 -12.06 6.85 25.74
CA GLU A 530 -11.85 5.49 26.25
C GLU A 530 -11.61 4.55 25.09
N LEU A 531 -10.34 4.22 24.83
CA LEU A 531 -9.91 3.42 23.69
C LEU A 531 -9.45 2.03 24.14
N ASP A 532 -10.07 1.00 23.59
CA ASP A 532 -9.59 -0.37 23.56
C ASP A 532 -9.85 -0.97 22.16
N THR A 533 -9.29 -2.16 21.87
CA THR A 533 -9.39 -2.77 20.55
C THR A 533 -10.83 -3.16 20.21
N GLU A 534 -11.56 -3.75 21.15
CA GLU A 534 -12.93 -4.21 20.91
C GLU A 534 -13.91 -3.04 20.66
N LYS A 535 -13.76 -1.97 21.42
CA LYS A 535 -14.58 -0.75 21.25
C LYS A 535 -14.27 -0.08 19.91
N LEU A 536 -13.00 -0.04 19.51
CA LEU A 536 -12.62 0.51 18.20
C LEU A 536 -13.16 -0.35 17.04
N VAL A 537 -13.10 -1.69 17.16
CA VAL A 537 -13.70 -2.61 16.18
C VAL A 537 -15.20 -2.35 16.07
N GLN A 538 -15.93 -2.25 17.19
CA GLN A 538 -17.36 -1.90 17.18
C GLN A 538 -17.63 -0.54 16.53
N THR A 539 -16.77 0.43 16.79
CA THR A 539 -16.87 1.77 16.16
C THR A 539 -16.67 1.68 14.66
N LEU A 540 -15.66 0.91 14.19
CA LEU A 540 -15.40 0.68 12.78
C LEU A 540 -16.57 -0.05 12.10
N GLU A 541 -17.10 -1.13 12.69
CA GLU A 541 -18.27 -1.88 12.18
C GLU A 541 -19.54 -1.01 12.05
N ASN A 542 -19.60 0.12 12.75
CA ASN A 542 -20.71 1.09 12.69
C ASN A 542 -20.33 2.38 11.94
N LEU A 543 -19.19 2.41 11.27
CA LEU A 543 -18.69 3.57 10.53
C LEU A 543 -19.38 3.65 9.16
N GLN A 544 -20.36 4.53 9.02
CA GLN A 544 -21.16 4.70 7.81
C GLN A 544 -21.07 6.13 7.26
N ASN A 545 -21.06 6.25 5.93
CA ASN A 545 -21.14 7.50 5.19
C ASN A 545 -20.08 8.53 5.60
N ILE A 546 -18.84 8.06 5.77
CA ILE A 546 -17.72 8.96 6.08
C ILE A 546 -17.24 9.60 4.80
N ASP A 547 -17.36 10.89 4.73
CA ASP A 547 -16.73 11.68 3.70
C ASP A 547 -15.28 12.00 4.11
N VAL A 548 -14.35 11.45 3.37
CA VAL A 548 -12.91 11.76 3.47
C VAL A 548 -12.41 12.49 2.22
N GLY A 549 -13.33 13.06 1.43
CA GLY A 549 -13.02 13.81 0.22
C GLY A 549 -12.67 12.94 -1.00
N LEU A 550 -13.03 11.65 -0.99
CA LEU A 550 -12.82 10.72 -2.11
C LEU A 550 -13.85 10.85 -3.24
N GLY A 551 -14.93 11.63 -3.01
CA GLY A 551 -16.09 11.66 -3.90
C GLY A 551 -16.94 10.38 -3.85
N THR A 552 -16.62 9.46 -2.93
CA THR A 552 -17.43 8.29 -2.58
C THR A 552 -17.35 8.10 -1.07
N PRO A 553 -18.46 7.77 -0.39
CA PRO A 553 -18.45 7.57 1.05
C PRO A 553 -17.67 6.31 1.42
N VAL A 554 -17.00 6.36 2.56
CA VAL A 554 -16.35 5.22 3.20
C VAL A 554 -17.32 4.57 4.17
N ASN A 555 -17.49 3.25 4.05
CA ASN A 555 -18.41 2.47 4.88
C ASN A 555 -17.74 1.19 5.37
N PHE A 556 -18.01 0.85 6.62
CA PHE A 556 -17.75 -0.49 7.16
C PHE A 556 -19.03 -1.04 7.80
N GLY A 557 -19.12 -2.35 7.90
CA GLY A 557 -20.23 -3.03 8.56
C GLY A 557 -19.77 -4.36 9.14
N ARG A 558 -20.59 -5.01 9.97
CA ARG A 558 -20.27 -6.32 10.55
C ARG A 558 -20.07 -7.43 9.53
N SER A 559 -20.71 -7.30 8.37
CA SER A 559 -20.59 -8.23 7.24
C SER A 559 -19.62 -7.75 6.16
N GLU A 560 -19.07 -6.54 6.29
CA GLU A 560 -18.20 -5.96 5.27
C GLU A 560 -17.12 -5.06 5.93
N HIS A 561 -15.89 -5.55 5.92
CA HIS A 561 -14.73 -4.83 6.44
C HIS A 561 -13.85 -4.20 5.33
N GLN A 562 -14.41 -4.02 4.13
CA GLN A 562 -13.80 -3.27 3.03
C GLN A 562 -14.51 -1.94 2.85
N ALA A 563 -13.77 -0.83 2.94
CA ALA A 563 -14.35 0.51 2.99
C ALA A 563 -14.86 1.02 1.65
N ILE A 564 -14.15 0.70 0.56
CA ILE A 564 -14.51 1.12 -0.79
C ILE A 564 -14.31 -0.02 -1.80
N HIS A 565 -15.10 0.02 -2.87
CA HIS A 565 -15.05 -0.91 -4.00
C HIS A 565 -14.66 -0.23 -5.30
N LYS A 566 -14.45 1.09 -5.26
CA LYS A 566 -14.15 1.88 -6.45
C LYS A 566 -12.74 1.63 -6.94
N VAL A 567 -12.63 1.38 -8.23
CA VAL A 567 -11.38 1.28 -8.98
C VAL A 567 -11.36 2.42 -9.99
N TRP A 568 -10.25 3.17 -10.00
CA TRP A 568 -9.98 4.19 -11.01
C TRP A 568 -9.04 3.61 -12.07
N GLY A 569 -9.24 4.01 -13.32
CA GLY A 569 -8.31 3.71 -14.41
C GLY A 569 -7.37 4.87 -14.67
N THR A 570 -6.10 4.58 -14.89
CA THR A 570 -5.12 5.58 -15.33
C THR A 570 -4.25 5.01 -16.43
N GLN A 571 -3.79 5.88 -17.35
CA GLN A 571 -2.87 5.53 -18.41
C GLN A 571 -1.69 6.48 -18.42
N LEU A 572 -0.48 5.92 -18.50
CA LEU A 572 0.76 6.69 -18.51
C LEU A 572 0.97 7.35 -19.88
N ASP A 573 1.27 8.64 -19.88
CA ASP A 573 1.61 9.40 -21.07
C ASP A 573 3.13 9.33 -21.39
N ASP A 574 3.56 10.00 -22.45
CA ASP A 574 4.97 10.05 -22.86
C ASP A 574 5.84 11.00 -21.99
N ARG A 575 5.24 11.69 -21.02
CA ARG A 575 5.91 12.56 -20.04
C ARG A 575 6.06 11.91 -18.68
N GLY A 576 5.46 10.72 -18.49
CA GLY A 576 5.48 10.01 -17.22
C GLY A 576 4.34 10.39 -16.28
N HIS A 577 3.28 11.04 -16.79
CA HIS A 577 2.10 11.39 -16.01
C HIS A 577 0.97 10.38 -16.26
N TYR A 578 0.18 10.13 -15.23
CA TYR A 578 -0.98 9.26 -15.30
C TYR A 578 -2.24 10.05 -15.60
N GLU A 579 -2.77 9.91 -16.82
CA GLU A 579 -4.03 10.49 -17.24
C GLU A 579 -5.19 9.54 -16.86
N PRO A 580 -6.31 10.07 -16.34
CA PRO A 580 -7.50 9.26 -16.07
C PRO A 580 -8.06 8.61 -17.34
N ILE A 581 -8.47 7.36 -17.24
CA ILE A 581 -9.20 6.64 -18.28
C ILE A 581 -10.42 5.93 -17.69
N GLU A 582 -11.48 5.79 -18.51
CA GLU A 582 -12.63 4.97 -18.17
C GLU A 582 -12.33 3.49 -18.44
N LEU A 583 -12.53 2.64 -17.45
CA LEU A 583 -12.37 1.18 -17.55
C LEU A 583 -13.68 0.44 -17.83
N GLN A 584 -14.79 1.18 -17.95
CA GLN A 584 -16.13 0.61 -18.18
C GLN A 584 -16.76 1.16 -19.45
#